data_0999bfaa12079f0ad335f81371f59290
#
_entry.id   0999bfaa12079f0ad335f81371f59290
#
_cell.length_a   1.000
_cell.length_b   1.000
_cell.length_c   1.000
_cell.angle_alpha   90.00
_cell.angle_beta   90.00
_cell.angle_gamma   90.00
#
_symmetry.space_group_name_H-M   'P 1'
#
loop_
_entity.id
_entity.type
_entity.pdbx_description
1 polymer ?
#
loop_
_entity_poly.entity_id
_entity_poly.type
_entity_poly.pdbx_seq_one_letter_code
_entity_poly.pdbx_strand_id
1 'polypeptide(L)'
;MPSPVIKAESVSKQVSTNNEQLTILKNVNLVIEEGESVAIVGTSGAGKSTLMTLLAGLDVATSGDVSLLGQALSQLDDEQRAQIRSEHIGFVFQSFLLIPSLTALQNVTLPCLLKGEEEDHERAKALLASVGLASRIQHLPSQLSGGEQQRVALARAFMTQPKILFADEPTGNLDQHTAEKIIDLLFELNQQHGTTLVLVTHDDNLARRCQKVIKMDAGQLVGEA
;
A
#
# COMPACT_ATOMS: atom_id res chain seq x y z
N MET A 1 14.31 17.47 -12.02
CA MET A 1 14.58 16.82 -10.73
C MET A 1 13.31 16.06 -10.37
N PRO A 2 13.38 14.84 -9.89
CA PRO A 2 12.19 14.17 -9.39
C PRO A 2 11.52 15.02 -8.31
N SER A 3 10.20 15.03 -8.28
CA SER A 3 9.44 15.79 -7.28
C SER A 3 9.01 14.83 -6.17
N PRO A 4 9.11 15.20 -4.88
CA PRO A 4 8.69 14.34 -3.80
C PRO A 4 7.18 14.11 -3.89
N VAL A 5 6.77 12.84 -3.92
CA VAL A 5 5.36 12.44 -3.88
C VAL A 5 4.86 12.22 -2.47
N ILE A 6 5.79 11.90 -1.53
CA ILE A 6 5.51 11.80 -0.09
C ILE A 6 6.61 12.53 0.67
N LYS A 7 6.22 13.39 1.60
CA LYS A 7 7.13 14.05 2.53
C LYS A 7 6.55 14.03 3.94
N ALA A 8 7.28 13.46 4.88
CA ALA A 8 6.96 13.52 6.30
C ALA A 8 7.95 14.45 7.02
N GLU A 9 7.44 15.42 7.79
CA GLU A 9 8.23 16.40 8.52
C GLU A 9 7.89 16.36 10.00
N SER A 10 8.84 15.90 10.81
CA SER A 10 8.75 15.79 12.27
C SER A 10 7.49 15.06 12.75
N VAL A 11 7.07 14.05 12.00
CA VAL A 11 5.81 13.32 12.22
C VAL A 11 5.90 12.50 13.50
N SER A 12 4.92 12.70 14.38
CA SER A 12 4.74 11.89 15.59
C SER A 12 3.30 11.41 15.70
N LYS A 13 3.11 10.21 16.24
CA LYS A 13 1.79 9.64 16.53
C LYS A 13 1.71 9.17 17.96
N GLN A 14 0.71 9.67 18.67
CA GLN A 14 0.37 9.27 20.03
C GLN A 14 -1.06 8.77 20.07
N VAL A 15 -1.31 7.75 20.86
CA VAL A 15 -2.65 7.24 21.15
C VAL A 15 -2.87 7.28 22.67
N SER A 16 -4.03 7.77 23.08
CA SER A 16 -4.44 7.76 24.47
C SER A 16 -5.11 6.43 24.79
N THR A 17 -4.56 5.69 25.73
CA THR A 17 -5.23 4.58 26.41
C THR A 17 -5.79 5.07 27.74
N ASN A 18 -6.64 4.29 28.39
CA ASN A 18 -7.44 4.72 29.56
C ASN A 18 -6.64 5.42 30.68
N ASN A 19 -5.31 5.29 30.76
CA ASN A 19 -4.48 5.93 31.79
C ASN A 19 -3.09 6.38 31.31
N GLU A 20 -2.71 6.17 30.02
CA GLU A 20 -1.37 6.46 29.55
C GLU A 20 -1.40 6.98 28.11
N GLN A 21 -0.44 7.85 27.78
CA GLN A 21 -0.16 8.22 26.38
C GLN A 21 0.94 7.31 25.84
N LEU A 22 0.60 6.51 24.84
CA LEU A 22 1.56 5.69 24.12
C LEU A 22 2.03 6.43 22.86
N THR A 23 3.33 6.70 22.77
CA THR A 23 3.95 7.24 21.56
C THR A 23 4.32 6.10 20.63
N ILE A 24 3.65 6.02 19.47
CA ILE A 24 3.89 4.99 18.44
C ILE A 24 4.97 5.46 17.46
N LEU A 25 4.95 6.73 17.05
CA LEU A 25 5.94 7.33 16.16
C LEU A 25 6.49 8.59 16.79
N LYS A 26 7.79 8.84 16.64
CA LYS A 26 8.49 9.95 17.25
C LYS A 26 9.43 10.64 16.26
N ASN A 27 9.06 11.86 15.87
CA ASN A 27 9.87 12.76 15.04
C ASN A 27 10.40 12.11 13.74
N VAL A 28 9.50 11.47 12.98
CA VAL A 28 9.85 10.82 11.73
C VAL A 28 9.99 11.86 10.63
N ASN A 29 11.13 11.83 9.92
CA ASN A 29 11.38 12.66 8.74
C ASN A 29 11.72 11.74 7.56
N LEU A 30 10.98 11.86 6.45
CA LEU A 30 11.11 10.97 5.30
C LEU A 30 10.70 11.71 4.03
N VAL A 31 11.45 11.45 2.94
CA VAL A 31 11.09 11.90 1.60
C VAL A 31 11.12 10.70 0.66
N ILE A 32 10.07 10.55 -0.16
CA ILE A 32 9.96 9.55 -1.22
C ILE A 32 9.69 10.29 -2.53
N GLU A 33 10.54 10.04 -3.52
CA GLU A 33 10.45 10.67 -4.83
C GLU A 33 9.53 9.88 -5.77
N GLU A 34 9.06 10.53 -6.83
CA GLU A 34 8.21 9.89 -7.84
C GLU A 34 8.94 8.74 -8.53
N GLY A 35 8.28 7.58 -8.64
CA GLY A 35 8.83 6.38 -9.27
C GLY A 35 9.81 5.60 -8.39
N GLU A 36 10.09 6.06 -7.17
CA GLU A 36 10.99 5.37 -6.22
C GLU A 36 10.29 4.14 -5.63
N SER A 37 11.06 3.07 -5.38
CA SER A 37 10.62 1.93 -4.56
C SER A 37 11.33 1.95 -3.21
N VAL A 38 10.54 2.03 -2.14
CA VAL A 38 11.02 2.18 -0.76
C VAL A 38 10.49 1.05 0.11
N ALA A 39 11.38 0.34 0.80
CA ALA A 39 11.01 -0.63 1.82
C ALA A 39 11.14 -0.02 3.22
N ILE A 40 10.11 -0.16 4.04
CA ILE A 40 10.11 0.16 5.47
C ILE A 40 10.21 -1.13 6.25
N VAL A 41 11.37 -1.36 6.89
CA VAL A 41 11.65 -2.59 7.64
C VAL A 41 11.81 -2.31 9.14
N GLY A 42 11.65 -3.34 9.96
CA GLY A 42 11.81 -3.26 11.41
C GLY A 42 11.08 -4.38 12.13
N THR A 43 11.33 -4.52 13.42
CA THR A 43 10.67 -5.54 14.25
C THR A 43 9.16 -5.36 14.34
N SER A 44 8.43 -6.39 14.74
CA SER A 44 7.00 -6.25 15.05
C SER A 44 6.81 -5.20 16.15
N GLY A 45 5.81 -4.32 15.98
CA GLY A 45 5.58 -3.22 16.92
C GLY A 45 6.48 -1.97 16.72
N ALA A 46 7.42 -1.97 15.77
CA ALA A 46 8.26 -0.80 15.50
C ALA A 46 7.52 0.44 14.95
N GLY A 47 6.22 0.33 14.62
CA GLY A 47 5.40 1.44 14.10
C GLY A 47 5.28 1.49 12.58
N LYS A 48 5.76 0.46 11.84
CA LYS A 48 5.78 0.43 10.36
C LYS A 48 4.40 0.65 9.73
N SER A 49 3.40 -0.15 10.11
CA SER A 49 2.02 -0.04 9.56
C SER A 49 1.39 1.30 9.98
N THR A 50 1.68 1.81 11.17
CA THR A 50 1.23 3.15 11.60
C THR A 50 1.86 4.24 10.73
N LEU A 51 3.16 4.15 10.45
CA LEU A 51 3.80 5.09 9.53
C LEU A 51 3.14 5.02 8.15
N MET A 52 2.97 3.83 7.61
CA MET A 52 2.31 3.63 6.30
C MET A 52 0.90 4.26 6.28
N THR A 53 0.08 4.07 7.32
CA THR A 53 -1.27 4.63 7.38
C THR A 53 -1.27 6.16 7.40
N LEU A 54 -0.28 6.79 8.07
CA LEU A 54 -0.11 8.25 8.04
C LEU A 54 0.35 8.74 6.67
N LEU A 55 1.34 8.08 6.06
CA LEU A 55 1.85 8.44 4.72
C LEU A 55 0.77 8.31 3.65
N ALA A 56 -0.13 7.34 3.80
CA ALA A 56 -1.25 7.10 2.90
C ALA A 56 -2.49 7.98 3.18
N GLY A 57 -2.46 8.83 4.21
CA GLY A 57 -3.61 9.65 4.60
C GLY A 57 -4.81 8.87 5.12
N LEU A 58 -4.60 7.63 5.61
CA LEU A 58 -5.65 6.82 6.27
C LEU A 58 -5.86 7.26 7.73
N ASP A 59 -4.85 7.88 8.32
CA ASP A 59 -4.88 8.46 9.67
C ASP A 59 -4.10 9.78 9.65
N VAL A 60 -4.18 10.56 10.72
CA VAL A 60 -3.50 11.84 10.86
C VAL A 60 -2.45 11.80 11.96
N ALA A 61 -1.36 12.54 11.74
CA ALA A 61 -0.31 12.70 12.74
C ALA A 61 -0.83 13.48 13.97
N THR A 62 -0.30 13.18 15.16
CA THR A 62 -0.57 13.97 16.37
C THR A 62 0.22 15.27 16.33
N SER A 63 1.42 15.26 15.75
CA SER A 63 2.24 16.45 15.47
C SER A 63 3.15 16.23 14.26
N GLY A 64 3.66 17.30 13.69
CA GLY A 64 4.32 17.28 12.39
C GLY A 64 3.31 17.24 11.26
N ASP A 65 3.77 17.05 10.03
CA ASP A 65 2.89 16.99 8.86
C ASP A 65 3.37 15.96 7.84
N VAL A 66 2.41 15.42 7.08
CA VAL A 66 2.65 14.59 5.90
C VAL A 66 2.12 15.33 4.70
N SER A 67 2.97 15.56 3.73
CA SER A 67 2.57 16.02 2.39
C SER A 67 2.51 14.83 1.45
N LEU A 68 1.38 14.68 0.77
CA LEU A 68 1.09 13.62 -0.20
C LEU A 68 0.73 14.26 -1.54
N LEU A 69 1.50 13.98 -2.58
CA LEU A 69 1.35 14.58 -3.92
C LEU A 69 1.30 16.12 -3.87
N GLY A 70 2.11 16.72 -2.99
CA GLY A 70 2.20 18.17 -2.80
C GLY A 70 1.11 18.79 -1.92
N GLN A 71 0.19 18.01 -1.36
CA GLN A 71 -0.89 18.47 -0.48
C GLN A 71 -0.59 18.09 0.97
N ALA A 72 -0.62 19.07 1.88
CA ALA A 72 -0.44 18.85 3.31
C ALA A 72 -1.68 18.19 3.92
N LEU A 73 -1.56 16.95 4.37
CA LEU A 73 -2.71 16.15 4.86
C LEU A 73 -3.35 16.71 6.13
N SER A 74 -2.59 17.47 6.94
CA SER A 74 -3.11 18.15 8.12
C SER A 74 -4.13 19.26 7.82
N GLN A 75 -4.11 19.79 6.58
CA GLN A 75 -5.00 20.86 6.12
C GLN A 75 -6.27 20.32 5.44
N LEU A 76 -6.36 19.01 5.23
CA LEU A 76 -7.44 18.36 4.53
C LEU A 76 -8.42 17.71 5.51
N ASP A 77 -9.70 17.77 5.18
CA ASP A 77 -10.72 16.97 5.86
C ASP A 77 -10.71 15.50 5.42
N ASP A 78 -11.53 14.67 6.03
CA ASP A 78 -11.58 13.22 5.75
C ASP A 78 -12.03 12.92 4.32
N GLU A 79 -12.94 13.71 3.77
CA GLU A 79 -13.46 13.54 2.41
C GLU A 79 -12.39 13.88 1.36
N GLN A 80 -11.68 14.99 1.55
CA GLN A 80 -10.57 15.39 0.69
C GLN A 80 -9.43 14.36 0.71
N ARG A 81 -9.07 13.82 1.89
CA ARG A 81 -8.09 12.72 1.98
C ARG A 81 -8.58 11.46 1.29
N ALA A 82 -9.88 11.11 1.44
CA ALA A 82 -10.47 9.96 0.76
C ALA A 82 -10.45 10.13 -0.76
N GLN A 83 -10.68 11.34 -1.25
CA GLN A 83 -10.59 11.65 -2.69
C GLN A 83 -9.18 11.41 -3.22
N ILE A 84 -8.14 11.95 -2.57
CA ILE A 84 -6.74 11.71 -2.97
C ILE A 84 -6.43 10.21 -3.01
N ARG A 85 -6.85 9.46 -1.99
CA ARG A 85 -6.65 8.01 -1.95
C ARG A 85 -7.33 7.30 -3.10
N SER A 86 -8.59 7.63 -3.36
CA SER A 86 -9.36 6.98 -4.44
C SER A 86 -8.78 7.24 -5.83
N GLU A 87 -8.21 8.42 -6.06
CA GLU A 87 -7.68 8.83 -7.35
C GLU A 87 -6.26 8.36 -7.62
N HIS A 88 -5.41 8.32 -6.57
CA HIS A 88 -3.97 8.23 -6.76
C HIS A 88 -3.29 7.08 -6.00
N ILE A 89 -3.98 6.37 -5.11
CA ILE A 89 -3.36 5.38 -4.25
C ILE A 89 -3.95 3.99 -4.46
N GLY A 90 -3.06 3.00 -4.64
CA GLY A 90 -3.37 1.60 -4.56
C GLY A 90 -2.93 1.00 -3.23
N PHE A 91 -3.65 -0.02 -2.75
CA PHE A 91 -3.30 -0.75 -1.52
C PHE A 91 -3.27 -2.24 -1.76
N VAL A 92 -2.25 -2.89 -1.23
CA VAL A 92 -2.11 -4.34 -1.13
C VAL A 92 -1.82 -4.70 0.32
N PHE A 93 -2.65 -5.55 0.93
CA PHE A 93 -2.55 -5.95 2.33
C PHE A 93 -2.26 -7.44 2.47
N GLN A 94 -1.69 -7.83 3.60
CA GLN A 94 -1.43 -9.22 3.97
C GLN A 94 -2.70 -10.08 3.96
N SER A 95 -3.84 -9.53 4.37
CA SER A 95 -5.13 -10.24 4.46
C SER A 95 -6.00 -10.13 3.21
N PHE A 96 -5.41 -9.71 2.06
CA PHE A 96 -6.04 -9.53 0.74
C PHE A 96 -7.19 -8.52 0.74
N LEU A 97 -8.02 -8.46 1.77
CA LEU A 97 -9.20 -7.59 1.93
C LEU A 97 -10.15 -7.63 0.72
N LEU A 98 -10.39 -8.83 0.18
CA LEU A 98 -11.41 -9.04 -0.84
C LEU A 98 -12.80 -9.09 -0.19
N ILE A 99 -13.79 -8.55 -0.90
CA ILE A 99 -15.21 -8.66 -0.49
C ILE A 99 -15.68 -10.08 -0.79
N PRO A 100 -16.06 -10.89 0.22
CA PRO A 100 -16.31 -12.32 0.04
C PRO A 100 -17.49 -12.65 -0.88
N SER A 101 -18.47 -11.74 -0.99
CA SER A 101 -19.67 -11.90 -1.83
C SER A 101 -19.47 -11.45 -3.28
N LEU A 102 -18.33 -10.86 -3.62
CA LEU A 102 -18.02 -10.39 -4.95
C LEU A 102 -17.07 -11.35 -5.67
N THR A 103 -17.26 -11.53 -6.96
CA THR A 103 -16.34 -12.31 -7.82
C THR A 103 -14.97 -11.62 -7.92
N ALA A 104 -13.96 -12.30 -8.46
CA ALA A 104 -12.65 -11.70 -8.75
C ALA A 104 -12.80 -10.44 -9.62
N LEU A 105 -13.61 -10.51 -10.69
CA LEU A 105 -13.88 -9.36 -11.56
C LEU A 105 -14.49 -8.19 -10.78
N GLN A 106 -15.52 -8.43 -10.00
CA GLN A 106 -16.21 -7.41 -9.19
C GLN A 106 -15.32 -6.82 -8.10
N ASN A 107 -14.44 -7.63 -7.49
CA ASN A 107 -13.44 -7.10 -6.57
C ASN A 107 -12.45 -6.15 -7.25
N VAL A 108 -12.06 -6.46 -8.51
CA VAL A 108 -11.14 -5.59 -9.26
C VAL A 108 -11.83 -4.31 -9.73
N THR A 109 -13.11 -4.34 -10.13
CA THR A 109 -13.86 -3.15 -10.55
C THR A 109 -14.35 -2.30 -9.38
N LEU A 110 -14.34 -2.81 -8.15
CA LEU A 110 -14.84 -2.12 -6.95
C LEU A 110 -14.34 -0.67 -6.79
N PRO A 111 -13.05 -0.35 -7.05
CA PRO A 111 -12.58 1.03 -6.96
C PRO A 111 -13.32 2.01 -7.90
N CYS A 112 -13.74 1.59 -9.09
CA CYS A 112 -14.54 2.42 -10.01
C CYS A 112 -15.90 2.75 -9.40
N LEU A 113 -16.58 1.74 -8.85
CA LEU A 113 -17.88 1.92 -8.19
C LEU A 113 -17.80 2.88 -7.00
N LEU A 114 -16.72 2.79 -6.18
CA LEU A 114 -16.51 3.68 -5.04
C LEU A 114 -16.25 5.13 -5.45
N LYS A 115 -15.74 5.36 -6.67
CA LYS A 115 -15.57 6.69 -7.27
C LYS A 115 -16.85 7.21 -7.94
N GLY A 116 -17.88 6.38 -8.07
CA GLY A 116 -19.09 6.70 -8.84
C GLY A 116 -18.88 6.66 -10.35
N GLU A 117 -17.82 6.00 -10.81
CA GLU A 117 -17.50 5.80 -12.22
C GLU A 117 -18.13 4.50 -12.75
N GLU A 118 -18.30 4.40 -14.07
CA GLU A 118 -18.69 3.14 -14.71
C GLU A 118 -17.59 2.09 -14.54
N GLU A 119 -18.00 0.82 -14.36
CA GLU A 119 -17.06 -0.30 -14.24
C GLU A 119 -16.35 -0.57 -15.58
N ASP A 120 -15.04 -0.40 -15.61
CA ASP A 120 -14.23 -0.78 -16.76
C ASP A 120 -13.91 -2.29 -16.71
N HIS A 121 -14.86 -3.08 -17.16
CA HIS A 121 -14.74 -4.55 -17.20
C HIS A 121 -13.62 -5.03 -18.13
N GLU A 122 -13.34 -4.32 -19.23
CA GLU A 122 -12.29 -4.73 -20.16
C GLU A 122 -10.91 -4.55 -19.54
N ARG A 123 -10.69 -3.40 -18.86
CA ARG A 123 -9.47 -3.18 -18.10
C ARG A 123 -9.32 -4.18 -16.95
N ALA A 124 -10.40 -4.45 -16.21
CA ALA A 124 -10.36 -5.41 -15.12
C ALA A 124 -10.02 -6.83 -15.60
N LYS A 125 -10.59 -7.27 -16.74
CA LYS A 125 -10.23 -8.55 -17.37
C LYS A 125 -8.77 -8.58 -17.83
N ALA A 126 -8.27 -7.50 -18.42
CA ALA A 126 -6.87 -7.38 -18.82
C ALA A 126 -5.93 -7.49 -17.61
N LEU A 127 -6.24 -6.79 -16.50
CA LEU A 127 -5.48 -6.88 -15.25
C LEU A 127 -5.53 -8.30 -14.66
N LEU A 128 -6.70 -8.94 -14.62
CA LEU A 128 -6.80 -10.34 -14.16
C LEU A 128 -6.03 -11.30 -15.06
N ALA A 129 -6.01 -11.07 -16.36
CA ALA A 129 -5.20 -11.86 -17.29
C ALA A 129 -3.69 -11.66 -17.07
N SER A 130 -3.22 -10.43 -16.86
CA SER A 130 -1.80 -10.12 -16.58
C SER A 130 -1.30 -10.80 -15.31
N VAL A 131 -2.18 -10.97 -14.30
CA VAL A 131 -1.85 -11.72 -13.08
C VAL A 131 -2.13 -13.22 -13.18
N GLY A 132 -2.42 -13.76 -14.40
CA GLY A 132 -2.63 -15.19 -14.63
C GLY A 132 -3.97 -15.73 -14.13
N LEU A 133 -5.02 -14.88 -14.04
CA LEU A 133 -6.35 -15.24 -13.53
C LEU A 133 -7.47 -15.12 -14.58
N ALA A 134 -7.15 -15.14 -15.89
CA ALA A 134 -8.14 -15.04 -16.97
C ALA A 134 -9.27 -16.08 -16.87
N SER A 135 -8.98 -17.30 -16.39
CA SER A 135 -9.96 -18.37 -16.19
C SER A 135 -10.71 -18.30 -14.85
N ARG A 136 -10.37 -17.34 -13.97
CA ARG A 136 -10.90 -17.23 -12.61
C ARG A 136 -11.79 -16.00 -12.38
N ILE A 137 -12.08 -15.22 -13.39
CA ILE A 137 -12.77 -13.92 -13.30
C ILE A 137 -14.12 -13.96 -12.57
N GLN A 138 -14.84 -15.09 -12.67
CA GLN A 138 -16.15 -15.29 -12.03
C GLN A 138 -16.08 -16.03 -10.68
N HIS A 139 -14.88 -16.39 -10.20
CA HIS A 139 -14.73 -17.10 -8.94
C HIS A 139 -14.89 -16.12 -7.74
N LEU A 140 -15.55 -16.61 -6.69
CA LEU A 140 -15.59 -15.94 -5.39
C LEU A 140 -14.26 -16.15 -4.65
N PRO A 141 -13.88 -15.28 -3.70
CA PRO A 141 -12.68 -15.45 -2.88
C PRO A 141 -12.57 -16.83 -2.23
N SER A 142 -13.68 -17.41 -1.77
CA SER A 142 -13.72 -18.75 -1.16
C SER A 142 -13.35 -19.90 -2.11
N GLN A 143 -13.34 -19.65 -3.41
CA GLN A 143 -12.99 -20.61 -4.48
C GLN A 143 -11.55 -20.42 -4.98
N LEU A 144 -10.82 -19.45 -4.41
CA LEU A 144 -9.47 -19.07 -4.79
C LEU A 144 -8.47 -19.44 -3.69
N SER A 145 -7.30 -19.95 -4.09
CA SER A 145 -6.17 -20.11 -3.16
C SER A 145 -5.69 -18.76 -2.63
N GLY A 146 -4.93 -18.75 -1.53
CA GLY A 146 -4.37 -17.52 -0.97
C GLY A 146 -3.54 -16.72 -1.98
N GLY A 147 -2.70 -17.39 -2.77
CA GLY A 147 -1.93 -16.75 -3.85
C GLY A 147 -2.81 -16.22 -4.99
N GLU A 148 -3.92 -16.88 -5.34
CA GLU A 148 -4.88 -16.34 -6.30
C GLU A 148 -5.63 -15.13 -5.74
N GLN A 149 -6.02 -15.15 -4.47
CA GLN A 149 -6.63 -14.00 -3.80
C GLN A 149 -5.69 -12.79 -3.78
N GLN A 150 -4.39 -13.00 -3.50
CA GLN A 150 -3.39 -11.93 -3.51
C GLN A 150 -3.21 -11.36 -4.92
N ARG A 151 -3.24 -12.19 -5.97
CA ARG A 151 -3.22 -11.71 -7.36
C ARG A 151 -4.47 -10.89 -7.72
N VAL A 152 -5.65 -11.25 -7.22
CA VAL A 152 -6.86 -10.40 -7.35
C VAL A 152 -6.68 -9.07 -6.63
N ALA A 153 -6.10 -9.07 -5.42
CA ALA A 153 -5.82 -7.83 -4.67
C ALA A 153 -4.81 -6.93 -5.39
N LEU A 154 -3.77 -7.52 -6.03
CA LEU A 154 -2.84 -6.78 -6.89
C LEU A 154 -3.58 -6.17 -8.10
N ALA A 155 -4.35 -6.95 -8.84
CA ALA A 155 -5.11 -6.45 -10.00
C ALA A 155 -6.04 -5.30 -9.58
N ARG A 156 -6.73 -5.42 -8.42
CA ARG A 156 -7.57 -4.36 -7.86
C ARG A 156 -6.78 -3.08 -7.56
N ALA A 157 -5.58 -3.21 -6.98
CA ALA A 157 -4.76 -2.06 -6.63
C ALA A 157 -4.31 -1.25 -7.85
N PHE A 158 -4.13 -1.90 -9.01
CA PHE A 158 -3.76 -1.24 -10.27
C PHE A 158 -4.97 -0.79 -11.12
N MET A 159 -6.20 -1.07 -10.68
CA MET A 159 -7.41 -0.70 -11.44
C MET A 159 -7.51 0.82 -11.67
N THR A 160 -7.16 1.62 -10.69
CA THR A 160 -7.22 3.09 -10.73
C THR A 160 -5.97 3.76 -11.31
N GLN A 161 -5.00 2.99 -11.83
CA GLN A 161 -3.69 3.51 -12.27
C GLN A 161 -3.02 4.39 -11.20
N PRO A 162 -2.74 3.85 -10.02
CA PRO A 162 -2.28 4.63 -8.90
C PRO A 162 -0.90 5.24 -9.18
N LYS A 163 -0.67 6.46 -8.69
CA LYS A 163 0.67 7.07 -8.66
C LYS A 163 1.55 6.46 -7.57
N ILE A 164 0.91 6.00 -6.49
CA ILE A 164 1.58 5.41 -5.33
C ILE A 164 0.89 4.10 -4.96
N LEU A 165 1.67 3.05 -4.78
CA LEU A 165 1.22 1.76 -4.29
C LEU A 165 1.79 1.53 -2.88
N PHE A 166 0.92 1.35 -1.91
CA PHE A 166 1.27 0.89 -0.57
C PHE A 166 1.05 -0.61 -0.46
N ALA A 167 2.06 -1.35 -0.01
CA ALA A 167 2.00 -2.79 0.21
C ALA A 167 2.42 -3.12 1.65
N ASP A 168 1.48 -3.60 2.46
CA ASP A 168 1.72 -3.99 3.86
C ASP A 168 1.81 -5.51 3.96
N GLU A 169 3.02 -6.04 4.16
CA GLU A 169 3.33 -7.47 4.28
C GLU A 169 2.65 -8.31 3.17
N PRO A 170 2.84 -7.96 1.87
CA PRO A 170 2.01 -8.50 0.78
C PRO A 170 2.09 -10.01 0.59
N THR A 171 3.03 -10.68 1.26
CA THR A 171 3.28 -12.13 1.16
C THR A 171 3.21 -12.85 2.49
N GLY A 172 2.89 -12.16 3.59
CA GLY A 172 2.97 -12.72 4.94
C GLY A 172 2.04 -13.92 5.24
N ASN A 173 1.00 -14.14 4.40
CA ASN A 173 0.07 -15.26 4.54
C ASN A 173 0.28 -16.35 3.46
N LEU A 174 1.40 -16.33 2.74
CA LEU A 174 1.67 -17.24 1.62
C LEU A 174 2.85 -18.17 1.93
N ASP A 175 2.85 -19.35 1.32
CA ASP A 175 4.05 -20.19 1.29
C ASP A 175 5.17 -19.52 0.48
N GLN A 176 6.41 -19.91 0.74
CA GLN A 176 7.60 -19.27 0.17
C GLN A 176 7.58 -19.23 -1.37
N HIS A 177 7.20 -20.34 -2.02
CA HIS A 177 7.19 -20.42 -3.49
C HIS A 177 6.13 -19.50 -4.11
N THR A 178 4.95 -19.43 -3.49
CA THR A 178 3.88 -18.51 -3.89
C THR A 178 4.28 -17.07 -3.62
N ALA A 179 4.92 -16.80 -2.47
CA ALA A 179 5.41 -15.47 -2.11
C ALA A 179 6.39 -14.90 -3.14
N GLU A 180 7.38 -15.68 -3.58
CA GLU A 180 8.35 -15.27 -4.62
C GLU A 180 7.64 -14.84 -5.92
N LYS A 181 6.66 -15.60 -6.39
CA LYS A 181 5.87 -15.27 -7.59
C LYS A 181 5.05 -13.99 -7.43
N ILE A 182 4.47 -13.77 -6.25
CA ILE A 182 3.71 -12.55 -5.95
C ILE A 182 4.64 -11.33 -5.92
N ILE A 183 5.83 -11.48 -5.36
CA ILE A 183 6.85 -10.43 -5.32
C ILE A 183 7.29 -10.06 -6.75
N ASP A 184 7.60 -11.05 -7.58
CA ASP A 184 7.99 -10.80 -8.97
C ASP A 184 6.89 -10.04 -9.72
N LEU A 185 5.66 -10.49 -9.59
CA LEU A 185 4.50 -9.85 -10.20
C LEU A 185 4.27 -8.42 -9.69
N LEU A 186 4.44 -8.19 -8.38
CA LEU A 186 4.32 -6.85 -7.79
C LEU A 186 5.32 -5.87 -8.41
N PHE A 187 6.61 -6.26 -8.50
CA PHE A 187 7.65 -5.41 -9.08
C PHE A 187 7.49 -5.25 -10.59
N GLU A 188 7.06 -6.29 -11.31
CA GLU A 188 6.76 -6.22 -12.74
C GLU A 188 5.64 -5.22 -13.03
N LEU A 189 4.50 -5.32 -12.33
CA LEU A 189 3.38 -4.38 -12.47
C LEU A 189 3.79 -2.97 -12.07
N ASN A 190 4.56 -2.83 -10.99
CA ASN A 190 5.05 -1.53 -10.54
C ASN A 190 5.91 -0.84 -11.61
N GLN A 191 6.83 -1.59 -12.23
CA GLN A 191 7.68 -1.08 -13.31
C GLN A 191 6.88 -0.75 -14.58
N GLN A 192 5.94 -1.62 -14.99
CA GLN A 192 5.08 -1.41 -16.16
C GLN A 192 4.23 -0.15 -16.05
N HIS A 193 3.76 0.17 -14.84
CA HIS A 193 2.88 1.32 -14.59
C HIS A 193 3.64 2.58 -14.12
N GLY A 194 4.96 2.49 -13.87
CA GLY A 194 5.76 3.61 -13.36
C GLY A 194 5.30 4.14 -12.00
N THR A 195 4.77 3.26 -11.15
CA THR A 195 4.17 3.61 -9.86
C THR A 195 5.25 3.74 -8.78
N THR A 196 5.13 4.71 -7.88
CA THR A 196 5.96 4.77 -6.65
C THR A 196 5.53 3.66 -5.70
N LEU A 197 6.47 2.87 -5.19
CA LEU A 197 6.17 1.74 -4.30
C LEU A 197 6.63 2.04 -2.87
N VAL A 198 5.71 1.92 -1.92
CA VAL A 198 6.01 1.93 -0.47
C VAL A 198 5.65 0.57 0.11
N LEU A 199 6.68 -0.20 0.44
CA LEU A 199 6.57 -1.57 0.91
C LEU A 199 6.87 -1.64 2.41
N VAL A 200 5.97 -2.18 3.20
CA VAL A 200 6.22 -2.55 4.59
C VAL A 200 6.47 -4.06 4.65
N THR A 201 7.60 -4.46 5.20
CA THR A 201 7.92 -5.88 5.35
C THR A 201 8.93 -6.15 6.48
N HIS A 202 8.95 -7.37 6.96
CA HIS A 202 10.00 -7.89 7.83
C HIS A 202 10.96 -8.85 7.07
N ASP A 203 10.71 -9.11 5.78
CA ASP A 203 11.56 -9.93 4.91
C ASP A 203 12.66 -9.07 4.28
N ASP A 204 13.89 -9.30 4.72
CA ASP A 204 15.08 -8.60 4.20
C ASP A 204 15.34 -8.87 2.71
N ASN A 205 14.98 -10.06 2.18
CA ASN A 205 15.17 -10.37 0.76
C ASN A 205 14.22 -9.54 -0.09
N LEU A 206 12.99 -9.40 0.37
CA LEU A 206 12.00 -8.54 -0.30
C LEU A 206 12.41 -7.06 -0.22
N ALA A 207 12.86 -6.60 0.94
CA ALA A 207 13.31 -5.22 1.13
C ALA A 207 14.48 -4.84 0.21
N ARG A 208 15.44 -5.73 0.01
CA ARG A 208 16.61 -5.51 -0.88
C ARG A 208 16.25 -5.35 -2.36
N ARG A 209 15.05 -5.68 -2.77
CA ARG A 209 14.56 -5.44 -4.14
C ARG A 209 14.12 -3.99 -4.36
N CYS A 210 13.88 -3.24 -3.30
CA CYS A 210 13.59 -1.81 -3.36
C CYS A 210 14.88 -1.00 -3.52
N GLN A 211 14.75 0.17 -4.15
CA GLN A 211 15.87 1.11 -4.35
C GLN A 211 16.36 1.72 -3.04
N LYS A 212 15.46 1.86 -2.06
CA LYS A 212 15.76 2.44 -0.76
C LYS A 212 15.19 1.57 0.34
N VAL A 213 15.98 1.33 1.40
CA VAL A 213 15.54 0.60 2.58
C VAL A 213 15.64 1.50 3.81
N ILE A 214 14.54 1.68 4.50
CA ILE A 214 14.40 2.50 5.69
C ILE A 214 14.18 1.60 6.89
N LYS A 215 15.04 1.69 7.88
CA LYS A 215 14.90 0.93 9.13
C LYS A 215 14.14 1.71 10.17
N MET A 216 13.14 1.05 10.76
CA MET A 216 12.41 1.55 11.92
C MET A 216 12.72 0.74 13.18
N ASP A 217 12.94 1.43 14.28
CA ASP A 217 13.02 0.84 15.61
C ASP A 217 12.33 1.76 16.63
N ALA A 218 11.51 1.19 17.52
CA ALA A 218 10.80 1.90 18.59
C ALA A 218 10.17 3.24 18.14
N GLY A 219 9.52 3.25 16.96
CA GLY A 219 8.80 4.42 16.43
C GLY A 219 9.69 5.49 15.79
N GLN A 220 10.97 5.24 15.59
CA GLN A 220 11.92 6.16 14.97
C GLN A 220 12.59 5.54 13.73
N LEU A 221 13.07 6.39 12.80
CA LEU A 221 13.95 5.95 11.73
C LEU A 221 15.38 5.86 12.27
N VAL A 222 16.02 4.68 12.10
CA VAL A 222 17.37 4.41 12.66
C VAL A 222 18.46 4.30 11.60
N GLY A 223 18.13 4.58 10.34
CA GLY A 223 19.09 4.63 9.22
C GLY A 223 18.45 4.35 7.87
N GLU A 224 19.12 4.81 6.83
CA GLU A 224 18.96 4.36 5.45
C GLU A 224 20.06 3.30 5.18
N ALA A 225 19.68 2.16 4.59
CA ALA A 225 20.61 1.08 4.28
C ALA A 225 20.73 0.90 2.75
#